data_d21046fbfd02b04fe391acab3c8f81d9
#
_entry.id   d21046fbfd02b04fe391acab3c8f81d9
#
_cell.length_a   1.000
_cell.length_b   1.000
_cell.length_c   1.000
_cell.angle_alpha   90.00
_cell.angle_beta   90.00
_cell.angle_gamma   90.00
#
_symmetry.space_group_name_H-M   'P 1'
#
loop_
_entity.id
_entity.type
_entity.pdbx_description
1 polymer ?
#
loop_
_entity_poly.entity_id
_entity_poly.type
_entity_poly.pdbx_seq_one_letter_code
_entity_poly.pdbx_strand_id
1 'polypeptide(L)'
;MEERPERNDGKIIERDIDKEMRTAYIDYAMSVIVSRALPDARDGLKPVHRRILYAMHEDGITADKPYRKCANTVGSVLGRYHPHGDSSVYDAMVRMAQDFSMRYMLIDGHGNFGSVDGDGAAAMRYTEARMAKISAYMLSDIEKNTVNFMPNYDDRLQEPTVLPTRIPTLLINGSSGIAVGMATNIPPHNLNEVIDGIIKIIDEDEVTDEDLMSVIKGPDFPTEGLILGREGIKQAYTTGRGKITLRAETEIEEMSGNRQRIIVSSLPYQVNKANLIKTISDLSKEKKIEGISECRDESDRIDRVRVVIELKRDA
;
A
#
# COMPACT_ATOMS: atom_id res chain seq x y z
N MET A 1 65.58 -6.90 25.80
CA MET A 1 65.00 -5.76 25.11
C MET A 1 63.88 -6.29 24.24
N GLU A 2 62.68 -6.19 24.69
CA GLU A 2 61.48 -6.58 23.89
C GLU A 2 61.24 -5.47 22.85
N GLU A 3 61.32 -5.81 21.59
CA GLU A 3 60.90 -4.94 20.51
C GLU A 3 59.40 -4.70 20.57
N ARG A 4 58.99 -3.46 20.80
CA ARG A 4 57.59 -3.04 20.68
C ARG A 4 57.16 -3.21 19.24
N PRO A 5 56.01 -3.84 18.98
CA PRO A 5 55.50 -3.91 17.59
C PRO A 5 55.30 -2.50 17.04
N GLU A 6 55.83 -2.27 15.86
CA GLU A 6 55.60 -1.02 15.10
C GLU A 6 54.12 -0.72 15.01
N ARG A 7 53.71 0.44 15.54
CA ARG A 7 52.36 0.97 15.31
C ARG A 7 52.23 1.18 13.81
N ASN A 8 51.36 0.44 13.19
CA ASN A 8 50.89 0.70 11.85
C ASN A 8 50.15 2.05 11.88
N ASP A 9 50.86 3.14 11.66
CA ASP A 9 50.32 4.48 11.54
C ASP A 9 49.45 4.50 10.30
N GLY A 10 48.13 4.21 10.48
CA GLY A 10 47.18 4.22 9.39
C GLY A 10 47.27 5.56 8.63
N LYS A 11 47.33 5.48 7.32
CA LYS A 11 47.43 6.65 6.44
C LYS A 11 46.26 7.58 6.72
N ILE A 12 46.54 8.74 7.32
CA ILE A 12 45.53 9.78 7.53
C ILE A 12 45.25 10.41 6.17
N ILE A 13 44.02 10.30 5.71
CA ILE A 13 43.54 10.93 4.48
C ILE A 13 42.67 12.09 4.87
N GLU A 14 43.04 13.31 4.52
CA GLU A 14 42.19 14.48 4.67
C GLU A 14 40.98 14.37 3.73
N ARG A 15 39.79 14.53 4.25
CA ARG A 15 38.53 14.56 3.49
C ARG A 15 37.77 15.83 3.83
N ASP A 16 37.33 16.52 2.79
CA ASP A 16 36.42 17.64 2.91
C ASP A 16 35.04 17.10 3.33
N ILE A 17 34.57 17.50 4.53
CA ILE A 17 33.31 17.03 5.10
C ILE A 17 32.11 17.42 4.23
N ASP A 18 32.13 18.62 3.62
CA ASP A 18 31.03 19.08 2.77
C ASP A 18 30.91 18.20 1.52
N LYS A 19 32.03 17.82 0.91
CA LYS A 19 32.06 16.97 -0.26
C LYS A 19 31.64 15.54 0.08
N GLU A 20 32.11 15.00 1.18
CA GLU A 20 31.76 13.66 1.64
C GLU A 20 30.26 13.57 1.97
N MET A 21 29.75 14.57 2.71
CA MET A 21 28.32 14.64 3.05
C MET A 21 27.42 14.75 1.82
N ARG A 22 27.80 15.57 0.83
CA ARG A 22 27.03 15.69 -0.42
C ARG A 22 26.99 14.38 -1.19
N THR A 23 28.12 13.70 -1.32
CA THR A 23 28.19 12.40 -2.02
C THR A 23 27.38 11.35 -1.30
N ALA A 24 27.57 11.19 0.01
CA ALA A 24 26.82 10.21 0.81
C ALA A 24 25.31 10.49 0.81
N TYR A 25 24.91 11.77 0.82
CA TYR A 25 23.48 12.13 0.75
C TYR A 25 22.88 11.81 -0.63
N ILE A 26 23.59 12.06 -1.71
CA ILE A 26 23.15 11.73 -3.07
C ILE A 26 23.01 10.20 -3.22
N ASP A 27 24.01 9.44 -2.76
CA ASP A 27 23.98 7.98 -2.81
C ASP A 27 22.80 7.41 -2.00
N TYR A 28 22.57 7.94 -0.80
CA TYR A 28 21.41 7.59 0.02
C TYR A 28 20.09 7.96 -0.68
N ALA A 29 19.97 9.18 -1.22
CA ALA A 29 18.77 9.62 -1.91
C ALA A 29 18.45 8.74 -3.11
N MET A 30 19.46 8.42 -3.94
CA MET A 30 19.30 7.54 -5.10
C MET A 30 18.90 6.13 -4.68
N SER A 31 19.49 5.59 -3.62
CA SER A 31 19.08 4.28 -3.06
C SER A 31 17.61 4.27 -2.62
N VAL A 32 17.16 5.33 -1.92
CA VAL A 32 15.76 5.41 -1.48
C VAL A 32 14.79 5.56 -2.66
N ILE A 33 15.13 6.35 -3.67
CA ILE A 33 14.29 6.55 -4.86
C ILE A 33 14.18 5.26 -5.67
N VAL A 34 15.32 4.68 -6.06
CA VAL A 34 15.36 3.55 -7.00
C VAL A 34 15.03 2.21 -6.34
N SER A 35 15.49 2.01 -5.09
CA SER A 35 15.49 0.67 -4.48
C SER A 35 14.56 0.51 -3.28
N ARG A 36 13.71 1.51 -2.96
CA ARG A 36 12.86 1.43 -1.76
C ARG A 36 11.46 2.00 -1.91
N ALA A 37 11.34 3.28 -2.27
CA ALA A 37 10.09 4.02 -2.06
C ALA A 37 9.14 4.00 -3.25
N LEU A 38 9.66 3.94 -4.48
CA LEU A 38 8.87 4.03 -5.69
C LEU A 38 8.59 2.66 -6.30
N PRO A 39 7.39 2.46 -6.86
CA PRO A 39 7.05 1.26 -7.62
C PRO A 39 7.68 1.32 -9.01
N ASP A 40 7.97 0.16 -9.60
CA ASP A 40 8.24 0.05 -11.04
C ASP A 40 6.92 0.15 -11.82
N ALA A 41 6.90 0.95 -12.88
CA ALA A 41 5.68 1.17 -13.67
C ALA A 41 5.18 -0.12 -14.37
N ARG A 42 6.07 -1.06 -14.66
CA ARG A 42 5.76 -2.29 -15.40
C ARG A 42 5.01 -3.31 -14.56
N ASP A 43 5.37 -3.49 -13.27
CA ASP A 43 4.74 -4.46 -12.37
C ASP A 43 4.02 -3.84 -11.16
N GLY A 44 4.11 -2.51 -11.00
CA GLY A 44 3.45 -1.77 -9.92
C GLY A 44 4.00 -2.04 -8.53
N LEU A 45 5.14 -2.71 -8.41
CA LEU A 45 5.68 -3.17 -7.13
C LEU A 45 6.91 -2.38 -6.70
N LYS A 46 7.00 -2.15 -5.40
CA LYS A 46 8.27 -1.78 -4.76
C LYS A 46 9.17 -3.02 -4.64
N PRO A 47 10.49 -2.86 -4.53
CA PRO A 47 11.40 -4.00 -4.41
C PRO A 47 11.04 -5.01 -3.32
N VAL A 48 10.60 -4.56 -2.14
CA VAL A 48 10.18 -5.46 -1.05
C VAL A 48 8.99 -6.33 -1.43
N HIS A 49 7.97 -5.76 -2.10
CA HIS A 49 6.79 -6.50 -2.53
C HIS A 49 7.15 -7.56 -3.59
N ARG A 50 7.99 -7.18 -4.54
CA ARG A 50 8.48 -8.09 -5.60
C ARG A 50 9.25 -9.26 -5.00
N ARG A 51 10.15 -9.00 -4.06
CA ARG A 51 10.94 -10.01 -3.36
C ARG A 51 10.08 -10.96 -2.54
N ILE A 52 9.02 -10.45 -1.89
CA ILE A 52 8.07 -11.30 -1.15
C ILE A 52 7.36 -12.27 -2.10
N LEU A 53 6.78 -11.77 -3.19
CA LEU A 53 6.05 -12.62 -4.13
C LEU A 53 6.98 -13.61 -4.84
N TYR A 54 8.20 -13.18 -5.19
CA TYR A 54 9.19 -14.06 -5.82
C TYR A 54 9.66 -15.16 -4.86
N ALA A 55 9.97 -14.82 -3.61
CA ALA A 55 10.33 -15.83 -2.59
C ALA A 55 9.19 -16.82 -2.32
N MET A 56 7.94 -16.36 -2.26
CA MET A 56 6.77 -17.24 -2.11
C MET A 56 6.62 -18.17 -3.32
N HIS A 57 6.91 -17.69 -4.52
CA HIS A 57 6.89 -18.51 -5.74
C HIS A 57 7.94 -19.62 -5.68
N GLU A 58 9.20 -19.28 -5.37
CA GLU A 58 10.29 -20.25 -5.24
C GLU A 58 10.03 -21.28 -4.15
N ASP A 59 9.45 -20.86 -3.02
CA ASP A 59 9.08 -21.74 -1.90
C ASP A 59 7.80 -22.57 -2.18
N GLY A 60 7.18 -22.39 -3.35
CA GLY A 60 5.95 -23.08 -3.75
C GLY A 60 4.74 -22.74 -2.89
N ILE A 61 4.68 -21.52 -2.31
CA ILE A 61 3.57 -21.05 -1.47
C ILE A 61 2.52 -20.37 -2.37
N THR A 62 1.96 -21.15 -3.28
CA THR A 62 0.99 -20.70 -4.29
C THR A 62 -0.45 -20.77 -3.76
N ALA A 63 -1.40 -20.16 -4.48
CA ALA A 63 -2.80 -20.05 -4.07
C ALA A 63 -3.54 -21.40 -3.91
N ASP A 64 -3.06 -22.44 -4.59
CA ASP A 64 -3.59 -23.81 -4.54
C ASP A 64 -2.98 -24.67 -3.42
N LYS A 65 -1.97 -24.16 -2.70
CA LYS A 65 -1.27 -24.88 -1.64
C LYS A 65 -1.76 -24.45 -0.25
N PRO A 66 -1.50 -25.27 0.78
CA PRO A 66 -1.80 -24.89 2.16
C PRO A 66 -1.07 -23.61 2.59
N TYR A 67 -1.68 -22.89 3.51
CA TYR A 67 -1.04 -21.75 4.17
C TYR A 67 0.26 -22.14 4.86
N ARG A 68 1.20 -21.22 4.90
CA ARG A 68 2.47 -21.32 5.62
C ARG A 68 2.59 -20.19 6.63
N LYS A 69 3.30 -20.41 7.74
CA LYS A 69 3.59 -19.35 8.71
C LYS A 69 4.28 -18.17 8.02
N CYS A 70 3.82 -16.95 8.28
CA CYS A 70 4.42 -15.74 7.73
C CYS A 70 5.92 -15.64 8.04
N ALA A 71 6.32 -16.12 9.20
CA ALA A 71 7.73 -16.18 9.61
C ALA A 71 8.62 -16.95 8.61
N ASN A 72 8.10 -17.98 7.93
CA ASN A 72 8.86 -18.72 6.92
C ASN A 72 9.14 -17.84 5.71
N THR A 73 8.12 -17.16 5.17
CA THR A 73 8.28 -16.25 4.03
C THR A 73 9.19 -15.08 4.38
N VAL A 74 9.01 -14.46 5.56
CA VAL A 74 9.85 -13.36 6.03
C VAL A 74 11.31 -13.82 6.13
N GLY A 75 11.57 -14.98 6.73
CA GLY A 75 12.91 -15.56 6.82
C GLY A 75 13.54 -15.84 5.46
N SER A 76 12.78 -16.39 4.51
CA SER A 76 13.23 -16.62 3.12
C SER A 76 13.62 -15.33 2.42
N VAL A 77 12.80 -14.29 2.54
CA VAL A 77 13.04 -12.97 1.93
C VAL A 77 14.30 -12.32 2.51
N LEU A 78 14.44 -12.31 3.84
CA LEU A 78 15.60 -11.74 4.52
C LEU A 78 16.90 -12.45 4.17
N GLY A 79 16.88 -13.78 4.18
CA GLY A 79 18.08 -14.59 3.94
C GLY A 79 18.54 -14.57 2.50
N ARG A 80 17.63 -14.35 1.53
CA ARG A 80 17.95 -14.46 0.10
C ARG A 80 18.00 -13.13 -0.64
N TYR A 81 17.13 -12.16 -0.32
CA TYR A 81 16.91 -11.01 -1.21
C TYR A 81 16.90 -9.65 -0.53
N HIS A 82 16.52 -9.56 0.75
CA HIS A 82 16.22 -8.26 1.38
C HIS A 82 16.89 -8.11 2.75
N PRO A 83 18.18 -7.69 2.82
CA PRO A 83 18.96 -7.63 4.06
C PRO A 83 18.60 -6.42 4.92
N HIS A 84 17.34 -6.34 5.36
CA HIS A 84 16.80 -5.27 6.21
C HIS A 84 16.07 -5.87 7.42
N GLY A 85 15.41 -5.04 8.24
CA GLY A 85 14.68 -5.54 9.40
C GLY A 85 13.47 -6.42 9.02
N ASP A 86 13.25 -7.48 9.80
CA ASP A 86 12.15 -8.44 9.62
C ASP A 86 10.77 -7.77 9.70
N SER A 87 10.60 -6.79 10.58
CA SER A 87 9.37 -6.00 10.68
C SER A 87 9.01 -5.32 9.37
N SER A 88 9.97 -4.74 8.64
CA SER A 88 9.70 -4.07 7.37
C SER A 88 9.16 -5.01 6.29
N VAL A 89 9.68 -6.24 6.24
CA VAL A 89 9.20 -7.29 5.33
C VAL A 89 7.83 -7.78 5.75
N TYR A 90 7.65 -8.04 7.06
CA TYR A 90 6.37 -8.50 7.58
C TYR A 90 5.26 -7.46 7.38
N ASP A 91 5.51 -6.18 7.69
CA ASP A 91 4.54 -5.11 7.49
C ASP A 91 4.14 -4.93 6.02
N ALA A 92 5.09 -5.08 5.09
CA ALA A 92 4.79 -5.07 3.65
C ALA A 92 3.90 -6.26 3.27
N MET A 93 4.20 -7.47 3.79
CA MET A 93 3.42 -8.67 3.58
C MET A 93 2.00 -8.53 4.15
N VAL A 94 1.88 -7.98 5.36
CA VAL A 94 0.59 -7.70 6.02
C VAL A 94 -0.27 -6.78 5.16
N ARG A 95 0.28 -5.67 4.67
CA ARG A 95 -0.45 -4.74 3.81
C ARG A 95 -0.97 -5.38 2.52
N MET A 96 -0.20 -6.28 1.92
CA MET A 96 -0.64 -7.02 0.72
C MET A 96 -1.79 -8.00 0.98
N ALA A 97 -2.06 -8.33 2.25
CA ALA A 97 -3.16 -9.21 2.66
C ALA A 97 -4.36 -8.46 3.27
N GLN A 98 -4.28 -7.14 3.43
CA GLN A 98 -5.37 -6.33 4.01
C GLN A 98 -6.34 -5.87 2.94
N ASP A 99 -7.60 -6.23 3.06
CA ASP A 99 -8.68 -5.86 2.12
C ASP A 99 -9.10 -4.38 2.21
N PHE A 100 -8.75 -3.70 3.29
CA PHE A 100 -8.92 -2.25 3.45
C PHE A 100 -7.70 -1.42 3.00
N SER A 101 -6.57 -2.07 2.71
CA SER A 101 -5.35 -1.43 2.21
C SER A 101 -5.13 -1.63 0.71
N MET A 102 -5.51 -2.81 0.19
CA MET A 102 -5.33 -3.22 -1.20
C MET A 102 -6.68 -3.42 -1.86
N ARG A 103 -6.88 -2.79 -3.03
CA ARG A 103 -8.10 -3.01 -3.83
C ARG A 103 -8.18 -4.44 -4.34
N TYR A 104 -7.02 -5.00 -4.72
CA TYR A 104 -6.86 -6.41 -5.10
C TYR A 104 -5.70 -7.00 -4.31
N MET A 105 -6.02 -7.79 -3.29
CA MET A 105 -5.02 -8.40 -2.42
C MET A 105 -4.08 -9.32 -3.21
N LEU A 106 -2.78 -9.20 -2.96
CA LEU A 106 -1.76 -10.05 -3.58
C LEU A 106 -1.38 -11.24 -2.70
N ILE A 107 -1.70 -11.18 -1.43
CA ILE A 107 -1.49 -12.24 -0.45
C ILE A 107 -2.83 -12.62 0.15
N ASP A 108 -3.06 -13.92 0.30
CA ASP A 108 -4.18 -14.52 1.01
C ASP A 108 -3.71 -14.85 2.43
N GLY A 109 -4.20 -14.10 3.42
CA GLY A 109 -3.81 -14.18 4.82
C GLY A 109 -4.81 -14.97 5.66
N HIS A 110 -4.29 -15.73 6.62
CA HIS A 110 -5.08 -16.45 7.62
C HIS A 110 -4.62 -16.11 9.04
N GLY A 111 -5.54 -15.59 9.84
CA GLY A 111 -5.28 -15.06 11.19
C GLY A 111 -5.57 -13.57 11.29
N ASN A 112 -4.99 -12.90 12.28
CA ASN A 112 -5.17 -11.47 12.50
C ASN A 112 -4.11 -10.66 11.73
N PHE A 113 -4.53 -9.99 10.67
CA PHE A 113 -3.73 -9.08 9.85
C PHE A 113 -4.01 -7.59 10.13
N GLY A 114 -4.57 -7.28 11.29
CA GLY A 114 -4.94 -5.91 11.66
C GLY A 114 -6.37 -5.55 11.26
N SER A 115 -6.75 -4.32 11.56
CA SER A 115 -8.10 -3.80 11.29
C SER A 115 -8.09 -2.33 10.85
N VAL A 116 -9.24 -1.85 10.39
CA VAL A 116 -9.45 -0.42 10.05
C VAL A 116 -9.39 0.49 11.28
N ASP A 117 -9.45 -0.08 12.49
CA ASP A 117 -9.28 0.62 13.76
C ASP A 117 -7.82 0.94 14.07
N GLY A 118 -6.89 0.45 13.24
CA GLY A 118 -5.46 0.64 13.41
C GLY A 118 -4.80 -0.39 14.31
N ASP A 119 -5.50 -1.48 14.63
CA ASP A 119 -4.88 -2.60 15.31
C ASP A 119 -3.80 -3.20 14.43
N GLY A 120 -2.66 -3.50 15.04
CA GLY A 120 -1.56 -4.19 14.36
C GLY A 120 -1.88 -5.65 14.08
N ALA A 121 -1.20 -6.22 13.08
CA ALA A 121 -1.24 -7.66 12.87
C ALA A 121 -0.65 -8.43 14.05
N ALA A 122 -1.11 -9.65 14.26
CA ALA A 122 -0.48 -10.56 15.21
C ALA A 122 0.95 -10.88 14.77
N ALA A 123 1.82 -11.29 15.70
CA ALA A 123 3.20 -11.63 15.36
C ALA A 123 3.27 -12.72 14.28
N MET A 124 4.27 -12.62 13.39
CA MET A 124 4.43 -13.46 12.19
C MET A 124 4.51 -14.98 12.47
N ARG A 125 4.78 -15.38 13.72
CA ARG A 125 4.76 -16.78 14.15
C ARG A 125 3.35 -17.34 14.33
N TYR A 126 2.33 -16.49 14.45
CA TYR A 126 0.93 -16.88 14.59
C TYR A 126 0.16 -16.80 13.26
N THR A 127 0.40 -15.77 12.46
CA THR A 127 -0.25 -15.57 11.18
C THR A 127 0.29 -16.52 10.12
N GLU A 128 -0.58 -16.86 9.16
CA GLU A 128 -0.27 -17.72 8.03
C GLU A 128 -0.65 -17.02 6.73
N ALA A 129 0.05 -17.33 5.65
CA ALA A 129 -0.23 -16.74 4.36
C ALA A 129 0.12 -17.68 3.21
N ARG A 130 -0.43 -17.35 2.05
CA ARG A 130 -0.08 -17.88 0.73
C ARG A 130 -0.30 -16.79 -0.32
N MET A 131 0.16 -16.99 -1.55
CA MET A 131 -0.18 -16.05 -2.62
C MET A 131 -1.69 -16.05 -2.86
N ALA A 132 -2.25 -14.88 -3.16
CA ALA A 132 -3.61 -14.78 -3.66
C ALA A 132 -3.68 -15.29 -5.11
N LYS A 133 -4.87 -15.69 -5.58
CA LYS A 133 -5.05 -16.22 -6.96
C LYS A 133 -4.60 -15.24 -8.03
N ILE A 134 -4.85 -13.94 -7.83
CA ILE A 134 -4.46 -12.88 -8.76
C ILE A 134 -2.94 -12.79 -8.94
N SER A 135 -2.16 -13.10 -7.91
CA SER A 135 -0.69 -13.03 -7.96
C SER A 135 -0.08 -14.06 -8.91
N ALA A 136 -0.82 -15.13 -9.24
CA ALA A 136 -0.38 -16.10 -10.25
C ALA A 136 -0.20 -15.45 -11.64
N TYR A 137 -1.01 -14.43 -11.97
CA TYR A 137 -0.89 -13.70 -13.24
C TYR A 137 0.35 -12.79 -13.29
N MET A 138 0.96 -12.51 -12.15
CA MET A 138 2.18 -11.70 -12.09
C MET A 138 3.46 -12.53 -12.29
N LEU A 139 3.38 -13.84 -12.07
CA LEU A 139 4.51 -14.76 -12.04
C LEU A 139 4.44 -15.85 -13.13
N SER A 140 3.33 -15.94 -13.87
CA SER A 140 3.04 -17.08 -14.77
C SER A 140 4.10 -17.33 -15.85
N ASP A 141 4.86 -16.30 -16.23
CA ASP A 141 5.87 -16.39 -17.29
C ASP A 141 7.30 -16.16 -16.77
N ILE A 142 7.52 -16.20 -15.46
CA ILE A 142 8.83 -15.88 -14.83
C ILE A 142 9.95 -16.81 -15.30
N GLU A 143 9.63 -18.09 -15.59
CA GLU A 143 10.60 -19.09 -16.05
C GLU A 143 10.79 -19.10 -17.58
N LYS A 144 10.08 -18.23 -18.32
CA LYS A 144 10.11 -18.18 -19.78
C LYS A 144 11.08 -17.16 -20.35
N ASN A 145 12.04 -16.69 -19.58
CA ASN A 145 13.00 -15.66 -19.96
C ASN A 145 12.36 -14.36 -20.49
N THR A 146 11.28 -13.94 -19.84
CA THR A 146 10.48 -12.75 -20.21
C THR A 146 10.94 -11.47 -19.53
N VAL A 147 11.73 -11.58 -18.47
CA VAL A 147 12.28 -10.47 -17.70
C VAL A 147 13.75 -10.70 -17.37
N ASN A 148 14.48 -9.61 -17.13
CA ASN A 148 15.87 -9.69 -16.72
C ASN A 148 15.99 -10.03 -15.23
N PHE A 149 17.06 -10.74 -14.90
CA PHE A 149 17.47 -11.03 -13.55
C PHE A 149 18.74 -10.26 -13.20
N MET A 150 18.93 -9.97 -11.93
CA MET A 150 20.13 -9.34 -11.39
C MET A 150 20.61 -10.11 -10.16
N PRO A 151 21.90 -10.05 -9.82
CA PRO A 151 22.42 -10.63 -8.58
C PRO A 151 21.68 -10.05 -7.36
N ASN A 152 21.48 -10.89 -6.35
CA ASN A 152 21.00 -10.44 -5.05
C ASN A 152 22.11 -9.69 -4.28
N TYR A 153 21.85 -9.28 -3.04
CA TYR A 153 22.76 -8.45 -2.23
C TYR A 153 24.13 -9.09 -1.92
N ASP A 154 24.29 -10.41 -2.02
CA ASP A 154 25.54 -11.14 -1.74
C ASP A 154 26.08 -11.89 -2.97
N ASP A 155 25.57 -11.62 -4.16
CA ASP A 155 25.93 -12.20 -5.45
C ASP A 155 25.78 -13.73 -5.56
N ARG A 156 25.05 -14.36 -4.63
CA ARG A 156 24.88 -15.82 -4.61
C ARG A 156 23.64 -16.30 -5.34
N LEU A 157 22.63 -15.48 -5.40
CA LEU A 157 21.34 -15.78 -6.04
C LEU A 157 21.01 -14.71 -7.07
N GLN A 158 19.99 -15.00 -7.87
CA GLN A 158 19.43 -14.05 -8.84
C GLN A 158 18.01 -13.67 -8.41
N GLU A 159 17.68 -12.40 -8.56
CA GLU A 159 16.33 -11.89 -8.36
C GLU A 159 15.82 -11.17 -9.62
N PRO A 160 14.51 -11.22 -9.93
CA PRO A 160 13.97 -10.55 -11.10
C PRO A 160 13.99 -9.03 -10.91
N THR A 161 14.39 -8.30 -11.93
CA THR A 161 14.35 -6.83 -11.90
C THR A 161 12.92 -6.31 -11.89
N VAL A 162 11.98 -7.06 -12.48
CA VAL A 162 10.54 -6.79 -12.57
C VAL A 162 9.81 -8.11 -12.74
N LEU A 163 8.57 -8.23 -12.28
CA LEU A 163 7.76 -9.41 -12.54
C LEU A 163 7.09 -9.32 -13.93
N PRO A 164 6.95 -10.46 -14.66
CA PRO A 164 6.30 -10.50 -15.97
C PRO A 164 4.77 -10.44 -15.83
N THR A 165 4.26 -9.39 -15.20
CA THR A 165 2.84 -9.26 -14.88
C THR A 165 1.97 -9.19 -16.13
N ARG A 166 0.83 -9.90 -16.10
CA ARG A 166 -0.22 -9.84 -17.12
C ARG A 166 -1.38 -8.93 -16.73
N ILE A 167 -1.27 -8.27 -15.58
CA ILE A 167 -2.30 -7.36 -15.06
C ILE A 167 -1.68 -5.99 -14.75
N PRO A 168 -2.42 -4.89 -14.93
CA PRO A 168 -1.93 -3.53 -14.74
C PRO A 168 -1.88 -3.15 -13.25
N THR A 169 -1.03 -3.83 -12.47
CA THR A 169 -1.01 -3.78 -11.00
C THR A 169 -0.78 -2.36 -10.46
N LEU A 170 0.03 -1.53 -11.14
CA LEU A 170 0.24 -0.14 -10.73
C LEU A 170 -1.07 0.64 -10.67
N LEU A 171 -1.94 0.46 -11.65
CA LEU A 171 -3.22 1.18 -11.72
C LEU A 171 -4.27 0.57 -10.81
N ILE A 172 -4.40 -0.76 -10.79
CA ILE A 172 -5.49 -1.40 -10.05
C ILE A 172 -5.29 -1.36 -8.52
N ASN A 173 -4.03 -1.35 -8.04
CA ASN A 173 -3.72 -1.26 -6.61
C ASN A 173 -3.16 0.09 -6.19
N GLY A 174 -2.72 0.89 -7.16
CA GLY A 174 -2.02 2.12 -6.84
C GLY A 174 -0.69 1.91 -6.10
N SER A 175 -0.09 2.98 -5.68
CA SER A 175 1.09 2.95 -4.81
C SER A 175 1.28 4.30 -4.14
N SER A 176 1.66 4.31 -2.88
CA SER A 176 2.10 5.50 -2.17
C SER A 176 3.52 5.31 -1.65
N GLY A 177 4.35 6.35 -1.74
CA GLY A 177 5.72 6.29 -1.26
C GLY A 177 6.34 7.67 -1.10
N ILE A 178 7.16 7.82 -0.06
CA ILE A 178 7.89 9.04 0.23
C ILE A 178 9.37 8.74 0.05
N ALA A 179 9.97 9.35 -0.96
CA ALA A 179 11.40 9.30 -1.23
C ALA A 179 12.09 10.61 -0.84
N VAL A 180 13.39 10.70 -1.10
CA VAL A 180 14.12 11.94 -0.88
C VAL A 180 13.85 12.89 -2.07
N GLY A 181 13.31 14.06 -1.79
CA GLY A 181 13.02 15.09 -2.79
C GLY A 181 11.77 14.84 -3.66
N MET A 182 11.12 13.68 -3.56
CA MET A 182 9.89 13.37 -4.28
C MET A 182 9.01 12.38 -3.54
N ALA A 183 7.72 12.36 -3.89
CA ALA A 183 6.75 11.40 -3.38
C ALA A 183 5.83 10.93 -4.51
N THR A 184 5.24 9.76 -4.35
CA THR A 184 4.19 9.24 -5.22
C THR A 184 2.96 8.89 -4.39
N ASN A 185 1.78 9.12 -4.96
CA ASN A 185 0.50 8.72 -4.37
C ASN A 185 -0.50 8.43 -5.49
N ILE A 186 -0.37 7.23 -6.07
CA ILE A 186 -1.21 6.74 -7.15
C ILE A 186 -2.38 5.98 -6.51
N PRO A 187 -3.64 6.42 -6.74
CA PRO A 187 -4.80 5.72 -6.19
C PRO A 187 -5.08 4.41 -6.93
N PRO A 188 -5.79 3.46 -6.30
CA PRO A 188 -6.26 2.24 -6.96
C PRO A 188 -7.44 2.53 -7.90
N HIS A 189 -7.63 1.64 -8.90
CA HIS A 189 -8.70 1.75 -9.90
C HIS A 189 -9.40 0.42 -10.11
N ASN A 190 -10.59 0.47 -10.69
CA ASN A 190 -11.35 -0.72 -11.05
C ASN A 190 -10.66 -1.48 -12.20
N LEU A 191 -10.46 -2.79 -12.02
CA LEU A 191 -9.77 -3.64 -12.99
C LEU A 191 -10.46 -3.63 -14.36
N ASN A 192 -11.79 -3.71 -14.40
CA ASN A 192 -12.53 -3.74 -15.66
C ASN A 192 -12.38 -2.41 -16.42
N GLU A 193 -12.53 -1.28 -15.73
CA GLU A 193 -12.34 0.05 -16.33
C GLU A 193 -10.92 0.22 -16.89
N VAL A 194 -9.90 -0.25 -16.16
CA VAL A 194 -8.51 -0.18 -16.63
C VAL A 194 -8.29 -1.07 -17.85
N ILE A 195 -8.83 -2.29 -17.86
CA ILE A 195 -8.73 -3.21 -19.00
C ILE A 195 -9.46 -2.62 -20.22
N ASP A 196 -10.65 -2.07 -20.04
CA ASP A 196 -11.41 -1.43 -21.11
C ASP A 196 -10.64 -0.22 -21.69
N GLY A 197 -9.96 0.55 -20.82
CA GLY A 197 -9.07 1.62 -21.25
C GLY A 197 -7.87 1.12 -22.07
N ILE A 198 -7.27 0.00 -21.66
CA ILE A 198 -6.19 -0.65 -22.43
C ILE A 198 -6.69 -1.13 -23.80
N ILE A 199 -7.86 -1.78 -23.85
CA ILE A 199 -8.47 -2.23 -25.10
C ILE A 199 -8.72 -1.04 -26.02
N LYS A 200 -9.26 0.06 -25.50
CA LYS A 200 -9.48 1.29 -26.26
C LYS A 200 -8.19 1.82 -26.89
N ILE A 201 -7.07 1.83 -26.15
CA ILE A 201 -5.76 2.27 -26.69
C ILE A 201 -5.26 1.31 -27.79
N ILE A 202 -5.57 0.02 -27.71
CA ILE A 202 -5.14 -0.97 -28.70
C ILE A 202 -5.96 -0.84 -29.99
N ASP A 203 -7.27 -0.56 -29.87
CA ASP A 203 -8.21 -0.57 -30.98
C ASP A 203 -8.28 0.78 -31.73
N GLU A 204 -7.87 1.88 -31.11
CA GLU A 204 -7.93 3.22 -31.66
C GLU A 204 -6.52 3.83 -31.80
N ASP A 205 -6.17 4.35 -32.97
CA ASP A 205 -4.83 4.91 -33.25
C ASP A 205 -4.55 6.23 -32.49
N GLU A 206 -5.59 7.03 -32.22
CA GLU A 206 -5.48 8.29 -31.49
C GLU A 206 -6.49 8.32 -30.35
N VAL A 207 -6.01 8.18 -29.10
CA VAL A 207 -6.83 8.22 -27.88
C VAL A 207 -6.43 9.42 -27.05
N THR A 208 -7.40 10.27 -26.71
CA THR A 208 -7.19 11.44 -25.84
C THR A 208 -7.39 11.11 -24.37
N ASP A 209 -6.93 12.00 -23.47
CA ASP A 209 -7.17 11.86 -22.03
C ASP A 209 -8.68 11.84 -21.70
N GLU A 210 -9.49 12.64 -22.43
CA GLU A 210 -10.95 12.65 -22.29
C GLU A 210 -11.57 11.29 -22.68
N ASP A 211 -11.07 10.66 -23.72
CA ASP A 211 -11.53 9.34 -24.15
C ASP A 211 -11.24 8.29 -23.09
N LEU A 212 -10.04 8.30 -22.50
CA LEU A 212 -9.69 7.39 -21.40
C LEU A 212 -10.53 7.66 -20.15
N MET A 213 -10.78 8.93 -19.81
CA MET A 213 -11.62 9.29 -18.67
C MET A 213 -13.11 8.98 -18.88
N SER A 214 -13.56 8.75 -20.11
CA SER A 214 -14.91 8.25 -20.39
C SER A 214 -15.09 6.80 -19.95
N VAL A 215 -14.01 6.01 -19.93
CA VAL A 215 -13.96 4.60 -19.53
C VAL A 215 -13.47 4.46 -18.10
N ILE A 216 -12.31 5.04 -17.77
CA ILE A 216 -11.75 5.05 -16.41
C ILE A 216 -12.29 6.28 -15.68
N LYS A 217 -13.37 6.09 -14.93
CA LYS A 217 -14.13 7.21 -14.34
C LYS A 217 -13.42 7.89 -13.17
N GLY A 218 -12.51 7.20 -12.51
CA GLY A 218 -11.76 7.68 -11.37
C GLY A 218 -11.22 6.58 -10.48
N PRO A 219 -10.60 6.93 -9.35
CA PRO A 219 -10.15 5.97 -8.34
C PRO A 219 -11.29 5.09 -7.81
N ASP A 220 -10.95 3.84 -7.50
CA ASP A 220 -11.82 2.84 -6.89
C ASP A 220 -11.18 2.33 -5.59
N PHE A 221 -11.58 2.91 -4.47
CA PHE A 221 -10.95 2.65 -3.18
C PHE A 221 -11.53 1.41 -2.50
N PRO A 222 -10.71 0.59 -1.80
CA PRO A 222 -11.18 -0.64 -1.13
C PRO A 222 -12.11 -0.38 0.05
N THR A 223 -12.12 0.82 0.60
CA THR A 223 -12.97 1.24 1.73
C THR A 223 -14.22 2.00 1.29
N GLU A 224 -14.50 1.99 -0.02
CA GLU A 224 -15.65 2.70 -0.60
C GLU A 224 -15.59 4.22 -0.43
N GLY A 225 -16.71 4.87 -0.08
CA GLY A 225 -16.82 6.31 0.08
C GLY A 225 -17.13 7.06 -1.21
N LEU A 226 -17.39 8.34 -1.06
CA LEU A 226 -17.80 9.23 -2.16
C LEU A 226 -16.67 10.17 -2.55
N ILE A 227 -16.35 10.26 -3.83
CA ILE A 227 -15.44 11.26 -4.38
C ILE A 227 -16.25 12.54 -4.67
N LEU A 228 -15.80 13.66 -4.11
CA LEU A 228 -16.45 14.96 -4.29
C LEU A 228 -15.88 15.71 -5.50
N GLY A 229 -16.65 15.73 -6.57
CA GLY A 229 -16.30 16.42 -7.82
C GLY A 229 -15.35 15.61 -8.70
N ARG A 230 -15.23 16.01 -9.98
CA ARG A 230 -14.39 15.35 -10.99
C ARG A 230 -13.15 16.15 -11.36
N GLU A 231 -13.09 17.43 -10.99
CA GLU A 231 -12.00 18.32 -11.41
C GLU A 231 -10.64 17.85 -10.89
N GLY A 232 -10.58 17.39 -9.62
CA GLY A 232 -9.36 16.85 -9.04
C GLY A 232 -8.87 15.57 -9.72
N ILE A 233 -9.79 14.72 -10.20
CA ILE A 233 -9.47 13.52 -10.99
C ILE A 233 -8.89 13.93 -12.33
N LYS A 234 -9.59 14.83 -13.08
CA LYS A 234 -9.13 15.32 -14.36
C LYS A 234 -7.74 15.92 -14.25
N GLN A 235 -7.53 16.80 -13.28
CA GLN A 235 -6.23 17.43 -13.05
C GLN A 235 -5.14 16.40 -12.72
N ALA A 236 -5.45 15.40 -11.88
CA ALA A 236 -4.49 14.34 -11.55
C ALA A 236 -4.07 13.52 -12.77
N TYR A 237 -5.00 13.16 -13.64
CA TYR A 237 -4.74 12.33 -14.82
C TYR A 237 -4.03 13.08 -15.94
N THR A 238 -4.36 14.34 -16.16
CA THR A 238 -3.75 15.14 -17.25
C THR A 238 -2.39 15.74 -16.86
N THR A 239 -2.18 16.09 -15.59
CA THR A 239 -0.97 16.81 -15.15
C THR A 239 -0.08 15.99 -14.23
N GLY A 240 -0.54 14.81 -13.77
CA GLY A 240 0.11 14.02 -12.72
C GLY A 240 -0.03 14.59 -11.31
N ARG A 241 -0.79 15.67 -11.12
CA ARG A 241 -1.03 16.30 -9.82
C ARG A 241 -2.47 16.75 -9.70
N GLY A 242 -3.19 16.25 -8.69
CA GLY A 242 -4.58 16.64 -8.42
C GLY A 242 -4.95 16.39 -6.98
N LYS A 243 -5.96 17.09 -6.48
CA LYS A 243 -6.52 16.89 -5.15
C LYS A 243 -7.87 16.23 -5.27
N ILE A 244 -7.97 14.98 -4.82
CA ILE A 244 -9.19 14.19 -4.79
C ILE A 244 -9.73 14.21 -3.36
N THR A 245 -10.93 14.74 -3.18
CA THR A 245 -11.57 14.83 -1.85
C THR A 245 -12.52 13.67 -1.69
N LEU A 246 -12.33 12.91 -0.62
CA LEU A 246 -13.16 11.77 -0.23
C LEU A 246 -14.06 12.13 0.95
N ARG A 247 -15.28 11.61 0.93
CA ARG A 247 -16.24 11.68 2.03
C ARG A 247 -16.80 10.29 2.32
N ALA A 248 -17.05 10.01 3.59
CA ALA A 248 -17.79 8.83 4.01
C ALA A 248 -19.22 8.82 3.45
N GLU A 249 -19.78 7.65 3.24
CA GLU A 249 -21.21 7.49 3.04
C GLU A 249 -21.93 7.60 4.38
N THR A 250 -22.98 8.39 4.38
CA THR A 250 -23.73 8.67 5.61
C THR A 250 -25.23 8.71 5.35
N GLU A 251 -26.01 8.14 6.26
CA GLU A 251 -27.45 8.19 6.25
C GLU A 251 -27.96 8.80 7.56
N ILE A 252 -29.12 9.48 7.51
CA ILE A 252 -29.81 10.00 8.69
C ILE A 252 -30.98 9.10 8.98
N GLU A 253 -30.98 8.50 10.17
CA GLU A 253 -32.05 7.66 10.66
C GLU A 253 -32.84 8.40 11.75
N GLU A 254 -34.18 8.30 11.70
CA GLU A 254 -35.06 8.82 12.75
C GLU A 254 -35.11 7.85 13.94
N MET A 255 -35.10 8.42 15.11
CA MET A 255 -35.22 7.69 16.37
C MET A 255 -36.51 8.08 17.12
N SER A 256 -36.91 7.24 18.09
CA SER A 256 -38.02 7.57 18.97
C SER A 256 -37.81 8.89 19.70
N GLY A 257 -38.88 9.70 19.84
CA GLY A 257 -38.85 10.97 20.58
C GLY A 257 -38.27 12.15 19.80
N ASN A 258 -38.46 12.17 18.49
CA ASN A 258 -38.02 13.25 17.57
C ASN A 258 -36.52 13.52 17.67
N ARG A 259 -35.71 12.44 17.77
CA ARG A 259 -34.27 12.48 17.71
C ARG A 259 -33.81 11.85 16.40
N GLN A 260 -32.63 12.22 15.96
CA GLN A 260 -32.00 11.67 14.77
C GLN A 260 -30.62 11.11 15.10
N ARG A 261 -30.15 10.21 14.27
CA ARG A 261 -28.76 9.72 14.29
C ARG A 261 -28.18 9.68 12.89
N ILE A 262 -26.90 9.93 12.79
CA ILE A 262 -26.14 9.78 11.55
C ILE A 262 -25.45 8.42 11.61
N ILE A 263 -25.70 7.59 10.61
CA ILE A 263 -25.00 6.32 10.40
C ILE A 263 -23.91 6.55 9.36
N VAL A 264 -22.68 6.19 9.68
CA VAL A 264 -21.55 6.22 8.77
C VAL A 264 -21.29 4.78 8.35
N SER A 265 -21.49 4.46 7.07
CA SER A 265 -21.38 3.11 6.51
C SER A 265 -20.08 2.83 5.75
N SER A 266 -19.32 3.86 5.41
CA SER A 266 -17.99 3.71 4.78
C SER A 266 -17.01 4.71 5.36
N LEU A 267 -15.72 4.52 5.10
CA LEU A 267 -14.66 5.45 5.52
C LEU A 267 -13.82 5.89 4.33
N PRO A 268 -13.38 7.15 4.29
CA PRO A 268 -12.38 7.57 3.32
C PRO A 268 -11.12 6.70 3.43
N TYR A 269 -10.53 6.37 2.28
CA TYR A 269 -9.36 5.53 2.20
C TYR A 269 -8.22 6.02 3.10
N GLN A 270 -7.57 5.11 3.82
CA GLN A 270 -6.50 5.36 4.79
C GLN A 270 -6.93 6.13 6.06
N VAL A 271 -8.22 6.30 6.29
CA VAL A 271 -8.71 6.88 7.56
C VAL A 271 -8.84 5.78 8.61
N ASN A 272 -8.25 6.01 9.77
CA ASN A 272 -8.38 5.15 10.95
C ASN A 272 -9.72 5.41 11.65
N LYS A 273 -10.56 4.38 11.78
CA LYS A 273 -11.92 4.49 12.35
C LYS A 273 -11.91 4.93 13.82
N ALA A 274 -11.08 4.31 14.64
CA ALA A 274 -11.01 4.63 16.07
C ALA A 274 -10.56 6.08 16.31
N ASN A 275 -9.57 6.55 15.55
CA ASN A 275 -9.12 7.94 15.63
C ASN A 275 -10.19 8.92 15.14
N LEU A 276 -10.97 8.57 14.11
CA LEU A 276 -12.08 9.40 13.63
C LEU A 276 -13.15 9.56 14.72
N ILE A 277 -13.59 8.46 15.32
CA ILE A 277 -14.59 8.47 16.42
C ILE A 277 -14.09 9.31 17.59
N LYS A 278 -12.83 9.12 17.99
CA LYS A 278 -12.19 9.91 19.03
C LYS A 278 -12.18 11.41 18.68
N THR A 279 -11.79 11.76 17.47
CA THR A 279 -11.74 13.16 17.02
C THR A 279 -13.11 13.80 17.04
N ILE A 280 -14.17 13.11 16.57
CA ILE A 280 -15.54 13.61 16.62
C ILE A 280 -15.98 13.83 18.07
N SER A 281 -15.72 12.86 18.96
CA SER A 281 -16.05 12.96 20.37
C SER A 281 -15.33 14.13 21.05
N ASP A 282 -14.05 14.32 20.77
CA ASP A 282 -13.25 15.41 21.36
C ASP A 282 -13.73 16.77 20.85
N LEU A 283 -14.01 16.93 19.56
CA LEU A 283 -14.57 18.16 18.99
C LEU A 283 -15.95 18.51 19.58
N SER A 284 -16.78 17.51 19.87
CA SER A 284 -18.07 17.70 20.56
C SER A 284 -17.88 18.15 22.01
N LYS A 285 -16.95 17.53 22.76
CA LYS A 285 -16.63 17.95 24.15
C LYS A 285 -16.07 19.35 24.23
N GLU A 286 -15.21 19.71 23.28
CA GLU A 286 -14.63 21.05 23.15
C GLU A 286 -15.63 22.10 22.61
N LYS A 287 -16.87 21.71 22.32
CA LYS A 287 -17.92 22.56 21.74
C LYS A 287 -17.54 23.21 20.41
N LYS A 288 -16.65 22.57 19.64
CA LYS A 288 -16.32 22.97 18.26
C LYS A 288 -17.35 22.47 17.27
N ILE A 289 -18.01 21.36 17.60
CA ILE A 289 -19.19 20.84 16.90
C ILE A 289 -20.29 20.73 17.95
N GLU A 290 -21.43 21.34 17.67
CA GLU A 290 -22.62 21.27 18.52
C GLU A 290 -23.62 20.24 17.98
N GLY A 291 -24.62 19.89 18.78
CA GLY A 291 -25.69 18.98 18.36
C GLY A 291 -25.41 17.49 18.54
N ILE A 292 -24.19 17.05 18.81
CA ILE A 292 -23.86 15.64 19.06
C ILE A 292 -24.16 15.28 20.51
N SER A 293 -24.88 14.18 20.71
CA SER A 293 -25.18 13.57 22.02
C SER A 293 -24.15 12.48 22.34
N GLU A 294 -23.94 11.56 21.40
CA GLU A 294 -23.03 10.42 21.54
C GLU A 294 -22.42 10.02 20.20
N CYS A 295 -21.23 9.48 20.22
CA CYS A 295 -20.58 8.87 19.06
C CYS A 295 -20.01 7.51 19.48
N ARG A 296 -20.46 6.43 18.83
CA ARG A 296 -20.02 5.06 19.13
C ARG A 296 -19.79 4.22 17.89
N ASP A 297 -19.04 3.16 18.06
CA ASP A 297 -18.78 2.15 17.05
C ASP A 297 -19.76 0.98 17.24
N GLU A 298 -20.52 0.69 16.20
CA GLU A 298 -21.43 -0.48 16.13
C GLU A 298 -21.00 -1.45 15.00
N SER A 299 -19.77 -1.30 14.49
CA SER A 299 -19.26 -2.17 13.42
C SER A 299 -19.18 -3.63 13.87
N ASP A 300 -19.51 -4.55 12.98
CA ASP A 300 -19.43 -5.99 13.22
C ASP A 300 -18.83 -6.74 12.00
N ARG A 301 -19.02 -8.05 11.93
CA ARG A 301 -18.51 -8.85 10.80
C ARG A 301 -19.32 -8.69 9.52
N ILE A 302 -20.55 -8.23 9.60
CA ILE A 302 -21.47 -8.00 8.49
C ILE A 302 -21.31 -6.55 8.04
N ASP A 303 -21.54 -5.61 8.98
CA ASP A 303 -21.38 -4.18 8.78
C ASP A 303 -19.96 -3.77 9.22
N ARG A 304 -18.98 -3.94 8.31
CA ARG A 304 -17.56 -3.67 8.59
C ARG A 304 -17.29 -2.27 9.11
N VAL A 305 -18.10 -1.31 8.68
CA VAL A 305 -18.09 0.07 9.17
C VAL A 305 -19.53 0.46 9.51
N ARG A 306 -19.78 0.66 10.79
CA ARG A 306 -21.03 1.23 11.28
C ARG A 306 -20.72 2.15 12.46
N VAL A 307 -20.43 3.41 12.16
CA VAL A 307 -20.25 4.43 13.20
C VAL A 307 -21.56 5.18 13.37
N VAL A 308 -22.05 5.24 14.60
CA VAL A 308 -23.33 5.87 14.95
C VAL A 308 -23.06 7.15 15.72
N ILE A 309 -23.59 8.25 15.19
CA ILE A 309 -23.51 9.58 15.81
C ILE A 309 -24.94 10.00 16.18
N GLU A 310 -25.30 9.92 17.46
CA GLU A 310 -26.60 10.37 17.93
C GLU A 310 -26.65 11.89 18.11
N LEU A 311 -27.72 12.48 17.61
CA LEU A 311 -27.91 13.91 17.69
C LEU A 311 -28.78 14.27 18.92
N LYS A 312 -28.61 15.48 19.44
CA LYS A 312 -29.52 16.07 20.44
C LYS A 312 -30.88 16.36 19.81
N ARG A 313 -31.89 16.53 20.63
CA ARG A 313 -33.27 16.63 20.18
C ARG A 313 -33.55 17.77 19.19
N ASP A 314 -32.80 18.82 19.23
CA ASP A 314 -33.02 20.03 18.41
C ASP A 314 -31.76 20.38 17.55
N ALA A 315 -30.96 19.38 17.17
CA ALA A 315 -29.77 19.55 16.37
C ALA A 315 -30.05 19.52 14.86
#